data_901b65edd399820fafbddd0b08604af4
#
_entry.id   901b65edd399820fafbddd0b08604af4
#
_cell.length_a   1.000
_cell.length_b   1.000
_cell.length_c   1.000
_cell.angle_alpha   90.00
_cell.angle_beta   90.00
_cell.angle_gamma   90.00
#
_symmetry.space_group_name_H-M   'P 1'
#
loop_
_entity.id
_entity.type
_entity.pdbx_description
1 polymer ?
#
loop_
_entity_poly.entity_id
_entity_poly.type
_entity_poly.pdbx_seq_one_letter_code
_entity_poly.pdbx_strand_id
1 'polypeptide(L)'
;MSSTAKWRLAVGAGAVVVLALAGVASPTGLAGALSPAPSRVSGADALSPAPSRVSEADGRVPDGVTLSPFDTEAPAVRNLDPALLAAVRSAAGDARAQGIGMNVTSGWRSKAYQQRLLDQAVERYGSLERARQFVNTPEKSAHVAGKAVDLGPTNADYWLIQHGAKYGLCQVYGNEVWHFELLTSPGGTCPALLPDAAG
;
A
#
# COMPACT_ATOMS: atom_id res chain seq x y z
N MET A 1 -37.35 -20.39 17.55
CA MET A 1 -36.58 -20.54 18.80
C MET A 1 -35.24 -19.84 18.59
N SER A 2 -35.10 -18.69 19.24
CA SER A 2 -34.03 -17.74 19.08
C SER A 2 -32.87 -18.07 20.01
N SER A 3 -31.62 -18.06 19.53
CA SER A 3 -30.46 -18.15 20.40
C SER A 3 -29.45 -17.07 19.95
N THR A 4 -29.45 -15.95 20.68
CA THR A 4 -28.51 -14.84 20.57
C THR A 4 -27.30 -15.13 21.46
N ALA A 5 -26.16 -15.46 20.88
CA ALA A 5 -24.89 -15.56 21.61
C ALA A 5 -24.26 -14.16 21.75
N LYS A 6 -24.25 -13.64 22.98
CA LYS A 6 -23.54 -12.39 23.35
C LYS A 6 -22.10 -12.72 23.70
N TRP A 7 -21.16 -12.22 22.91
CA TRP A 7 -19.73 -12.25 23.26
C TRP A 7 -19.39 -11.03 24.09
N ARG A 8 -18.92 -11.26 25.33
CA ARG A 8 -18.41 -10.23 26.24
C ARG A 8 -16.90 -10.09 26.04
N LEU A 9 -16.46 -8.88 25.72
CA LEU A 9 -15.06 -8.47 25.72
C LEU A 9 -14.62 -8.27 27.18
N ALA A 10 -13.59 -9.00 27.60
CA ALA A 10 -12.89 -8.79 28.86
C ALA A 10 -11.73 -7.82 28.64
N VAL A 11 -11.80 -6.66 29.30
CA VAL A 11 -10.71 -5.69 29.35
C VAL A 11 -9.85 -6.03 30.56
N GLY A 12 -8.61 -6.48 30.32
CA GLY A 12 -7.59 -6.69 31.34
C GLY A 12 -6.76 -5.42 31.54
N ALA A 13 -6.88 -4.81 32.73
CA ALA A 13 -6.03 -3.72 33.18
C ALA A 13 -4.72 -4.30 33.72
N GLY A 14 -3.59 -4.01 33.07
CA GLY A 14 -2.24 -4.30 33.52
C GLY A 14 -1.63 -3.09 34.23
N ALA A 15 -1.32 -3.23 35.50
CA ALA A 15 -0.70 -2.21 36.33
C ALA A 15 0.79 -2.06 35.99
N VAL A 16 1.22 -0.83 35.80
CA VAL A 16 2.64 -0.43 35.64
C VAL A 16 3.20 -0.19 37.06
N VAL A 17 4.20 -0.98 37.43
CA VAL A 17 5.00 -0.75 38.67
C VAL A 17 6.23 0.07 38.28
N VAL A 18 6.30 1.29 38.80
CA VAL A 18 7.48 2.16 38.72
C VAL A 18 8.34 1.90 39.95
N LEU A 19 9.54 1.37 39.76
CA LEU A 19 10.57 1.32 40.82
C LEU A 19 11.54 2.50 40.62
N ALA A 20 11.48 3.43 41.54
CA ALA A 20 12.48 4.47 41.73
C ALA A 20 13.61 3.94 42.62
N LEU A 21 14.86 4.04 42.15
CA LEU A 21 16.05 3.89 43.01
C LEU A 21 16.82 5.19 43.02
N ALA A 22 16.89 5.77 44.19
CA ALA A 22 17.64 6.98 44.49
C ALA A 22 19.03 6.64 45.06
N GLY A 23 19.96 7.54 44.83
CA GLY A 23 21.07 7.76 45.70
C GLY A 23 22.42 7.21 45.22
N VAL A 24 23.52 7.92 45.14
CA VAL A 24 24.26 8.59 46.19
C VAL A 24 25.39 9.41 45.56
N ALA A 25 25.68 10.56 46.11
CA ALA A 25 26.66 11.53 45.63
C ALA A 25 28.09 11.28 46.16
N SER A 26 29.09 11.68 45.33
CA SER A 26 30.35 12.44 45.63
C SER A 26 31.53 11.70 46.32
N PRO A 27 32.78 12.24 46.31
CA PRO A 27 33.30 13.46 45.70
C PRO A 27 34.71 13.42 45.06
N THR A 28 35.08 14.53 44.41
CA THR A 28 36.41 15.21 44.28
C THR A 28 37.66 14.43 43.94
N GLY A 29 38.27 14.89 42.80
CA GLY A 29 39.66 14.67 42.46
C GLY A 29 40.10 15.65 41.37
N LEU A 30 40.75 16.76 41.77
CA LEU A 30 41.46 17.67 40.91
C LEU A 30 42.76 17.00 40.40
N ALA A 31 42.94 16.87 39.14
CA ALA A 31 44.24 16.75 38.50
C ALA A 31 44.16 17.32 37.08
N GLY A 32 44.85 18.44 36.86
CA GLY A 32 44.97 19.03 35.54
C GLY A 32 45.83 18.18 34.61
N ALA A 33 45.33 17.97 33.40
CA ALA A 33 46.08 17.46 32.30
C ALA A 33 45.75 18.29 31.07
N LEU A 34 46.77 18.83 30.46
CA LEU A 34 46.78 19.63 29.23
C LEU A 34 46.15 18.82 28.10
N SER A 35 44.99 19.29 27.60
CA SER A 35 44.35 18.71 26.43
C SER A 35 45.08 19.15 25.15
N PRO A 36 45.47 18.22 24.27
CA PRO A 36 45.82 18.59 22.91
C PRO A 36 44.57 19.04 22.17
N ALA A 37 44.70 20.09 21.38
CA ALA A 37 43.64 20.64 20.54
C ALA A 37 43.03 19.57 19.62
N PRO A 38 41.71 19.54 19.47
CA PRO A 38 41.10 18.61 18.52
C PRO A 38 41.44 19.02 17.09
N SER A 39 42.12 18.14 16.38
CA SER A 39 42.27 18.24 14.93
C SER A 39 40.89 18.32 14.31
N ARG A 40 40.63 19.41 13.57
CA ARG A 40 39.44 19.53 12.73
C ARG A 40 39.50 18.44 11.65
N VAL A 41 38.83 17.37 11.87
CA VAL A 41 38.46 16.45 10.80
C VAL A 41 37.36 17.17 10.00
N SER A 42 37.77 17.75 8.86
CA SER A 42 36.82 18.17 7.83
C SER A 42 36.23 16.92 7.19
N GLY A 43 35.34 16.24 7.91
CA GLY A 43 34.44 15.29 7.35
C GLY A 43 33.25 16.09 6.77
N ALA A 44 33.28 16.33 5.46
CA ALA A 44 32.07 16.62 4.74
C ALA A 44 31.22 15.33 4.79
N ASP A 45 30.50 15.15 5.89
CA ASP A 45 29.38 14.21 5.90
C ASP A 45 28.42 14.69 4.82
N ALA A 46 28.54 14.08 3.64
CA ALA A 46 27.53 14.15 2.63
C ALA A 46 26.25 13.61 3.30
N LEU A 47 25.42 14.54 3.78
CA LEU A 47 24.07 14.24 4.23
C LEU A 47 23.41 13.48 3.08
N SER A 48 23.31 12.16 3.20
CA SER A 48 22.44 11.39 2.32
C SER A 48 21.08 12.07 2.36
N PRO A 49 20.51 12.43 1.22
CA PRO A 49 19.21 13.08 1.20
C PRO A 49 18.24 12.18 1.96
N ALA A 50 17.55 12.76 2.94
CA ALA A 50 16.51 12.04 3.67
C ALA A 50 15.56 11.40 2.63
N PRO A 51 15.13 10.14 2.83
CA PRO A 51 14.27 9.47 1.88
C PRO A 51 13.05 10.36 1.60
N SER A 52 12.89 10.73 0.33
CA SER A 52 11.80 11.59 -0.12
C SER A 52 10.48 11.03 0.38
N ARG A 53 9.66 11.85 1.03
CA ARG A 53 8.33 11.41 1.46
C ARG A 53 7.51 11.09 0.23
N VAL A 54 6.94 9.88 0.18
CA VAL A 54 5.99 9.50 -0.85
C VAL A 54 4.79 10.45 -0.78
N SER A 55 4.40 10.98 -1.92
CA SER A 55 3.35 11.97 -2.09
C SER A 55 2.28 11.48 -3.08
N GLU A 56 1.25 12.27 -3.28
CA GLU A 56 0.25 12.01 -4.32
C GLU A 56 0.86 12.03 -5.74
N ALA A 57 1.95 12.78 -5.94
CA ALA A 57 2.69 12.78 -7.21
C ALA A 57 3.31 11.41 -7.52
N ASP A 58 3.54 10.57 -6.51
CA ASP A 58 3.99 9.19 -6.64
C ASP A 58 2.85 8.19 -6.88
N GLY A 59 1.62 8.66 -7.00
CA GLY A 59 0.42 7.84 -7.14
C GLY A 59 -0.16 7.36 -5.81
N ARG A 60 0.28 7.92 -4.68
CA ARG A 60 -0.30 7.59 -3.38
C ARG A 60 -1.71 8.16 -3.28
N VAL A 61 -2.67 7.31 -2.98
CA VAL A 61 -4.02 7.71 -2.55
C VAL A 61 -4.00 7.77 -1.02
N PRO A 62 -4.34 8.90 -0.38
CA PRO A 62 -4.36 8.99 1.08
C PRO A 62 -5.35 8.01 1.72
N ASP A 63 -5.07 7.60 2.96
CA ASP A 63 -5.94 6.69 3.70
C ASP A 63 -7.34 7.28 3.88
N GLY A 64 -8.36 6.48 3.63
CA GLY A 64 -9.76 6.90 3.69
C GLY A 64 -10.24 7.75 2.51
N VAL A 65 -9.35 8.05 1.54
CA VAL A 65 -9.70 8.71 0.28
C VAL A 65 -9.88 7.65 -0.80
N THR A 66 -10.84 7.90 -1.69
CA THR A 66 -11.01 7.15 -2.94
C THR A 66 -11.13 8.11 -4.09
N LEU A 67 -10.65 7.72 -5.26
CA LEU A 67 -10.67 8.55 -6.46
C LEU A 67 -11.76 8.08 -7.42
N SER A 68 -12.36 9.02 -8.13
CA SER A 68 -13.19 8.64 -9.27
C SER A 68 -12.30 8.10 -10.42
N PRO A 69 -12.72 7.08 -11.16
CA PRO A 69 -12.04 6.68 -12.40
C PRO A 69 -11.97 7.80 -13.45
N PHE A 70 -12.76 8.86 -13.26
CA PHE A 70 -12.81 10.05 -14.15
C PHE A 70 -11.93 11.20 -13.65
N ASP A 71 -11.28 11.06 -12.51
CA ASP A 71 -10.38 12.08 -11.96
C ASP A 71 -9.02 12.00 -12.68
N THR A 72 -8.85 12.86 -13.68
CA THR A 72 -7.63 12.94 -14.49
C THR A 72 -6.54 13.81 -13.87
N GLU A 73 -6.82 14.51 -12.78
CA GLU A 73 -5.82 15.30 -12.07
C GLU A 73 -4.98 14.43 -11.13
N ALA A 74 -5.56 13.35 -10.59
CA ALA A 74 -4.87 12.44 -9.71
C ALA A 74 -3.85 11.57 -10.47
N PRO A 75 -2.55 11.60 -10.12
CA PRO A 75 -1.52 10.79 -10.78
C PRO A 75 -1.80 9.29 -10.78
N ALA A 76 -2.42 8.76 -9.70
CA ALA A 76 -2.83 7.37 -9.60
C ALA A 76 -3.79 6.94 -10.73
N VAL A 77 -4.63 7.86 -11.22
CA VAL A 77 -5.59 7.62 -12.32
C VAL A 77 -5.00 8.05 -13.65
N ARG A 78 -4.41 9.24 -13.72
CA ARG A 78 -3.89 9.83 -14.97
C ARG A 78 -2.81 8.98 -15.64
N ASN A 79 -1.97 8.32 -14.85
CA ASN A 79 -0.84 7.54 -15.35
C ASN A 79 -1.18 6.06 -15.58
N LEU A 80 -2.46 5.67 -15.51
CA LEU A 80 -2.89 4.35 -15.95
C LEU A 80 -2.76 4.22 -17.46
N ASP A 81 -2.52 3.00 -17.95
CA ASP A 81 -2.61 2.66 -19.36
C ASP A 81 -3.96 3.16 -19.91
N PRO A 82 -3.98 3.88 -21.05
CA PRO A 82 -5.21 4.46 -21.58
C PRO A 82 -6.30 3.43 -21.88
N ALA A 83 -5.93 2.22 -22.32
CA ALA A 83 -6.90 1.16 -22.60
C ALA A 83 -7.49 0.59 -21.30
N LEU A 84 -6.66 0.38 -20.27
CA LEU A 84 -7.12 -0.02 -18.94
C LEU A 84 -8.09 1.05 -18.38
N LEU A 85 -7.71 2.32 -18.42
CA LEU A 85 -8.54 3.40 -17.91
C LEU A 85 -9.88 3.51 -18.64
N ALA A 86 -9.89 3.33 -19.97
CA ALA A 86 -11.11 3.32 -20.77
C ALA A 86 -12.03 2.15 -20.37
N ALA A 87 -11.47 0.95 -20.17
CA ALA A 87 -12.20 -0.23 -19.73
C ALA A 87 -12.83 -0.02 -18.34
N VAL A 88 -12.04 0.52 -17.38
CA VAL A 88 -12.52 0.83 -16.03
C VAL A 88 -13.65 1.86 -16.06
N ARG A 89 -13.54 2.91 -16.88
CA ARG A 89 -14.60 3.93 -17.02
C ARG A 89 -15.89 3.35 -17.60
N SER A 90 -15.77 2.49 -18.59
CA SER A 90 -16.94 1.82 -19.18
C SER A 90 -17.63 0.92 -18.15
N ALA A 91 -16.85 0.13 -17.41
CA ALA A 91 -17.36 -0.72 -16.33
C ALA A 91 -18.03 0.11 -15.22
N ALA A 92 -17.40 1.22 -14.79
CA ALA A 92 -17.94 2.12 -13.78
C ALA A 92 -19.26 2.77 -14.22
N GLY A 93 -19.41 3.09 -15.52
CA GLY A 93 -20.66 3.60 -16.09
C GLY A 93 -21.81 2.58 -15.98
N ASP A 94 -21.55 1.34 -16.36
CA ASP A 94 -22.56 0.26 -16.32
C ASP A 94 -22.89 -0.17 -14.87
N ALA A 95 -21.88 -0.22 -13.99
CA ALA A 95 -22.09 -0.49 -12.56
C ALA A 95 -22.97 0.60 -11.92
N ARG A 96 -22.69 1.87 -12.24
CA ARG A 96 -23.47 3.01 -11.75
C ARG A 96 -24.94 2.94 -12.20
N ALA A 97 -25.22 2.50 -13.42
CA ALA A 97 -26.58 2.31 -13.90
C ALA A 97 -27.36 1.26 -13.08
N GLN A 98 -26.65 0.39 -12.35
CA GLN A 98 -27.18 -0.61 -11.43
C GLN A 98 -27.10 -0.16 -9.95
N GLY A 99 -26.78 1.12 -9.69
CA GLY A 99 -26.68 1.67 -8.35
C GLY A 99 -25.37 1.32 -7.61
N ILE A 100 -24.36 0.77 -8.32
CA ILE A 100 -23.07 0.39 -7.74
C ILE A 100 -22.04 1.49 -8.05
N GLY A 101 -21.56 2.17 -7.01
CA GLY A 101 -20.44 3.10 -7.13
C GLY A 101 -19.12 2.32 -7.24
N MET A 102 -18.24 2.75 -8.17
CA MET A 102 -16.92 2.16 -8.36
C MET A 102 -15.87 3.26 -8.25
N ASN A 103 -14.91 3.06 -7.37
CA ASN A 103 -13.84 4.02 -7.08
C ASN A 103 -12.47 3.36 -7.21
N VAL A 104 -11.47 4.16 -7.53
CA VAL A 104 -10.06 3.75 -7.51
C VAL A 104 -9.52 3.94 -6.10
N THR A 105 -9.05 2.88 -5.48
CA THR A 105 -8.38 2.88 -4.17
C THR A 105 -6.87 2.91 -4.33
N SER A 106 -6.33 2.36 -5.44
CA SER A 106 -4.95 2.50 -5.87
C SER A 106 -4.87 2.30 -7.39
N GLY A 107 -3.98 3.01 -8.05
CA GLY A 107 -3.75 2.90 -9.49
C GLY A 107 -2.27 2.88 -9.80
N TRP A 108 -1.82 3.75 -10.73
CA TRP A 108 -0.39 3.87 -11.00
C TRP A 108 0.39 4.27 -9.75
N ARG A 109 1.59 3.69 -9.62
CA ARG A 109 2.54 3.99 -8.53
C ARG A 109 3.92 4.26 -9.10
N SER A 110 4.65 5.25 -8.56
CA SER A 110 6.07 5.40 -8.85
C SER A 110 6.86 4.18 -8.33
N LYS A 111 8.03 3.92 -8.94
CA LYS A 111 8.94 2.87 -8.43
C LYS A 111 9.34 3.10 -6.97
N ALA A 112 9.58 4.37 -6.60
CA ALA A 112 9.93 4.73 -5.23
C ALA A 112 8.79 4.42 -4.24
N TYR A 113 7.56 4.68 -4.63
CA TYR A 113 6.41 4.34 -3.80
C TYR A 113 6.22 2.83 -3.68
N GLN A 114 6.31 2.10 -4.78
CA GLN A 114 6.22 0.64 -4.78
C GLN A 114 7.31 -0.01 -3.92
N GLN A 115 8.55 0.49 -3.99
CA GLN A 115 9.64 0.00 -3.13
C GLN A 115 9.32 0.22 -1.66
N ARG A 116 8.81 1.41 -1.31
CA ARG A 116 8.41 1.68 0.07
C ARG A 116 7.30 0.76 0.57
N LEU A 117 6.32 0.45 -0.28
CA LEU A 117 5.27 -0.51 0.07
C LEU A 117 5.85 -1.91 0.30
N LEU A 118 6.81 -2.33 -0.52
CA LEU A 118 7.51 -3.61 -0.33
C LEU A 118 8.32 -3.63 0.97
N ASP A 119 9.05 -2.56 1.28
CA ASP A 119 9.83 -2.45 2.52
C ASP A 119 8.91 -2.55 3.76
N GLN A 120 7.78 -1.84 3.74
CA GLN A 120 6.76 -1.94 4.79
C GLN A 120 6.14 -3.35 4.89
N ALA A 121 5.95 -4.01 3.75
CA ALA A 121 5.46 -5.38 3.74
C ALA A 121 6.51 -6.35 4.33
N VAL A 122 7.81 -6.16 4.05
CA VAL A 122 8.89 -6.94 4.67
C VAL A 122 8.91 -6.77 6.18
N GLU A 123 8.78 -5.53 6.67
CA GLU A 123 8.67 -5.25 8.11
C GLU A 123 7.45 -5.95 8.72
N ARG A 124 6.31 -5.89 8.04
CA ARG A 124 5.05 -6.46 8.52
C ARG A 124 5.03 -7.98 8.53
N TYR A 125 5.56 -8.62 7.47
CA TYR A 125 5.46 -10.07 7.26
C TYR A 125 6.74 -10.83 7.63
N GLY A 126 7.82 -10.12 7.97
CA GLY A 126 9.06 -10.67 8.51
C GLY A 126 10.04 -11.22 7.45
N SER A 127 9.65 -11.30 6.17
CA SER A 127 10.55 -11.71 5.10
C SER A 127 10.13 -11.18 3.74
N LEU A 128 11.09 -11.02 2.82
CA LEU A 128 10.83 -10.63 1.44
C LEU A 128 9.93 -11.63 0.71
N GLU A 129 10.14 -12.93 0.96
CA GLU A 129 9.34 -14.00 0.34
C GLU A 129 7.85 -13.86 0.70
N ARG A 130 7.54 -13.67 1.97
CA ARG A 130 6.17 -13.45 2.43
C ARG A 130 5.60 -12.12 1.98
N ALA A 131 6.41 -11.06 2.00
CA ALA A 131 5.98 -9.74 1.57
C ALA A 131 5.52 -9.76 0.10
N ARG A 132 6.22 -10.50 -0.76
CA ARG A 132 5.91 -10.60 -2.19
C ARG A 132 4.58 -11.28 -2.51
N GLN A 133 4.00 -12.00 -1.59
CA GLN A 133 2.64 -12.53 -1.75
C GLN A 133 1.57 -11.42 -1.76
N PHE A 134 1.91 -10.23 -1.28
CA PHE A 134 1.01 -9.07 -1.17
C PHE A 134 1.50 -7.84 -1.92
N VAL A 135 2.82 -7.70 -2.10
CA VAL A 135 3.43 -6.51 -2.72
C VAL A 135 4.58 -6.93 -3.61
N ASN A 136 4.41 -6.77 -4.91
CA ASN A 136 5.46 -7.05 -5.88
C ASN A 136 6.63 -6.06 -5.82
N THR A 137 7.80 -6.46 -6.36
CA THR A 137 8.92 -5.53 -6.54
C THR A 137 8.57 -4.45 -7.57
N PRO A 138 9.25 -3.30 -7.54
CA PRO A 138 9.00 -2.23 -8.51
C PRO A 138 9.13 -2.66 -9.99
N GLU A 139 9.99 -3.64 -10.26
CA GLU A 139 10.24 -4.15 -11.62
C GLU A 139 9.13 -5.06 -12.13
N LYS A 140 8.41 -5.73 -11.21
CA LYS A 140 7.35 -6.69 -11.54
C LYS A 140 5.94 -6.14 -11.33
N SER A 141 5.81 -5.03 -10.62
CA SER A 141 4.50 -4.47 -10.28
C SER A 141 3.77 -3.94 -11.52
N ALA A 142 2.61 -4.47 -11.79
CA ALA A 142 1.70 -3.98 -12.84
C ALA A 142 1.24 -2.54 -12.54
N HIS A 143 1.14 -2.14 -11.26
CA HIS A 143 0.85 -0.75 -10.87
C HIS A 143 1.93 0.22 -11.33
N VAL A 144 3.21 -0.15 -11.24
CA VAL A 144 4.32 0.70 -11.71
C VAL A 144 4.28 0.87 -13.23
N ALA A 145 3.84 -0.16 -13.93
CA ALA A 145 3.64 -0.09 -15.38
C ALA A 145 2.33 0.61 -15.80
N GLY A 146 1.50 1.04 -14.85
CA GLY A 146 0.16 1.59 -15.11
C GLY A 146 -0.86 0.56 -15.60
N LYS A 147 -0.58 -0.72 -15.48
CA LYS A 147 -1.38 -1.82 -16.03
C LYS A 147 -2.31 -2.50 -15.02
N ALA A 148 -2.30 -2.04 -13.78
CA ALA A 148 -3.20 -2.53 -12.74
C ALA A 148 -3.93 -1.39 -12.04
N VAL A 149 -5.11 -1.70 -11.53
CA VAL A 149 -5.93 -0.82 -10.72
C VAL A 149 -6.57 -1.61 -9.58
N ASP A 150 -6.50 -1.05 -8.37
CA ASP A 150 -7.27 -1.53 -7.23
C ASP A 150 -8.56 -0.71 -7.13
N LEU A 151 -9.67 -1.39 -7.08
CA LEU A 151 -11.00 -0.80 -7.08
C LEU A 151 -11.70 -1.03 -5.74
N GLY A 152 -12.85 -0.47 -5.57
CA GLY A 152 -13.70 -0.59 -4.40
C GLY A 152 -14.96 0.24 -4.54
N PRO A 153 -15.87 0.14 -3.60
CA PRO A 153 -15.90 -0.77 -2.44
C PRO A 153 -16.13 -2.23 -2.83
N THR A 154 -16.05 -3.16 -1.88
CA THR A 154 -16.13 -4.61 -2.11
C THR A 154 -17.30 -5.09 -2.97
N ASN A 155 -18.45 -4.43 -2.92
CA ASN A 155 -19.56 -4.76 -3.81
C ASN A 155 -19.26 -4.42 -5.28
N ALA A 156 -18.45 -3.40 -5.55
CA ALA A 156 -17.98 -3.10 -6.91
C ALA A 156 -16.95 -4.13 -7.38
N ASP A 157 -16.09 -4.64 -6.48
CA ASP A 157 -15.13 -5.70 -6.80
C ASP A 157 -15.87 -6.98 -7.20
N TYR A 158 -16.85 -7.42 -6.42
CA TYR A 158 -17.66 -8.59 -6.76
C TYR A 158 -18.49 -8.41 -8.04
N TRP A 159 -18.95 -7.19 -8.31
CA TRP A 159 -19.61 -6.90 -9.58
C TRP A 159 -18.64 -7.06 -10.75
N LEU A 160 -17.40 -6.56 -10.62
CA LEU A 160 -16.36 -6.71 -11.64
C LEU A 160 -15.91 -8.16 -11.83
N ILE A 161 -15.80 -8.94 -10.77
CA ILE A 161 -15.50 -10.38 -10.88
C ILE A 161 -16.53 -11.09 -11.81
N GLN A 162 -17.78 -10.65 -11.76
CA GLN A 162 -18.86 -11.24 -12.57
C GLN A 162 -18.97 -10.63 -13.98
N HIS A 163 -18.63 -9.36 -14.14
CA HIS A 163 -18.91 -8.59 -15.37
C HIS A 163 -17.66 -8.06 -16.07
N GLY A 164 -16.50 -8.10 -15.41
CA GLY A 164 -15.27 -7.46 -15.87
C GLY A 164 -14.78 -7.95 -17.24
N ALA A 165 -14.94 -9.24 -17.53
CA ALA A 165 -14.58 -9.83 -18.83
C ALA A 165 -15.27 -9.13 -20.02
N LYS A 166 -16.47 -8.58 -19.84
CA LYS A 166 -17.18 -7.77 -20.84
C LYS A 166 -16.32 -6.57 -21.31
N TYR A 167 -15.46 -6.06 -20.44
CA TYR A 167 -14.58 -4.91 -20.69
C TYR A 167 -13.11 -5.32 -20.89
N GLY A 168 -12.81 -6.62 -20.80
CA GLY A 168 -11.44 -7.15 -20.80
C GLY A 168 -10.75 -7.08 -19.44
N LEU A 169 -11.45 -6.63 -18.38
CA LEU A 169 -10.95 -6.51 -17.01
C LEU A 169 -11.04 -7.86 -16.30
N CYS A 170 -9.93 -8.31 -15.73
CA CYS A 170 -9.85 -9.57 -15.02
C CYS A 170 -9.25 -9.37 -13.63
N GLN A 171 -9.85 -9.99 -12.61
CA GLN A 171 -9.16 -10.20 -11.34
C GLN A 171 -7.94 -11.08 -11.58
N VAL A 172 -6.81 -10.76 -10.95
CA VAL A 172 -5.54 -11.47 -11.18
C VAL A 172 -5.21 -12.43 -10.05
N TYR A 173 -5.35 -11.99 -8.81
CA TYR A 173 -4.89 -12.72 -7.63
C TYR A 173 -6.07 -13.20 -6.77
N GLY A 174 -5.98 -14.45 -6.30
CA GLY A 174 -7.01 -15.02 -5.46
C GLY A 174 -7.13 -14.39 -4.07
N ASN A 175 -6.02 -13.83 -3.57
CA ASN A 175 -5.96 -13.12 -2.28
C ASN A 175 -6.26 -11.61 -2.36
N GLU A 176 -6.49 -11.05 -3.58
CA GLU A 176 -6.74 -9.62 -3.82
C GLU A 176 -7.99 -9.45 -4.69
N VAL A 177 -9.16 -9.41 -4.07
CA VAL A 177 -10.45 -9.26 -4.78
C VAL A 177 -10.62 -7.89 -5.46
N TRP A 178 -9.81 -6.91 -5.08
CA TRP A 178 -9.82 -5.55 -5.59
C TRP A 178 -8.89 -5.31 -6.79
N HIS A 179 -7.95 -6.24 -7.08
CA HIS A 179 -6.89 -6.05 -8.07
C HIS A 179 -7.32 -6.51 -9.46
N PHE A 180 -7.39 -5.57 -10.41
CA PHE A 180 -7.81 -5.82 -11.78
C PHE A 180 -6.79 -5.32 -12.80
N GLU A 181 -6.64 -6.11 -13.87
CA GLU A 181 -5.81 -5.79 -15.03
C GLU A 181 -6.61 -6.01 -16.33
N LEU A 182 -6.16 -5.38 -17.42
CA LEU A 182 -6.72 -5.60 -18.75
C LEU A 182 -6.00 -6.79 -19.40
N LEU A 183 -6.53 -8.00 -19.23
CA LEU A 183 -5.85 -9.25 -19.62
C LEU A 183 -6.48 -9.96 -20.82
N THR A 184 -7.65 -9.50 -21.27
CA THR A 184 -8.30 -10.07 -22.45
C THR A 184 -8.93 -8.98 -23.31
N SER A 185 -9.35 -9.30 -24.52
CA SER A 185 -10.22 -8.43 -25.30
C SER A 185 -11.62 -8.34 -24.66
N PRO A 186 -12.36 -7.25 -24.86
CA PRO A 186 -13.73 -7.14 -24.39
C PRO A 186 -14.59 -8.34 -24.80
N GLY A 187 -15.20 -8.99 -23.82
CA GLY A 187 -15.99 -10.22 -23.99
C GLY A 187 -15.18 -11.51 -24.09
N GLY A 188 -13.86 -11.44 -23.94
CA GLY A 188 -13.00 -12.61 -23.93
C GLY A 188 -13.02 -13.37 -22.57
N THR A 189 -12.21 -14.40 -22.46
CA THR A 189 -12.10 -15.22 -21.25
C THR A 189 -10.92 -14.78 -20.42
N CYS A 190 -11.17 -14.49 -19.15
CA CYS A 190 -10.10 -14.20 -18.19
C CYS A 190 -9.23 -15.43 -17.92
N PRO A 191 -7.91 -15.27 -17.75
CA PRO A 191 -7.04 -16.36 -17.32
C PRO A 191 -7.42 -16.86 -15.92
N ALA A 192 -6.92 -18.06 -15.56
CA ALA A 192 -7.05 -18.55 -14.21
C ALA A 192 -6.34 -17.62 -13.21
N LEU A 193 -6.93 -17.49 -12.01
CA LEU A 193 -6.34 -16.69 -10.94
C LEU A 193 -4.98 -17.26 -10.53
N LEU A 194 -4.02 -16.37 -10.31
CA LEU A 194 -2.82 -16.67 -9.55
C LEU A 194 -3.16 -16.71 -8.06
N PRO A 195 -2.47 -17.55 -7.26
CA PRO A 195 -2.76 -17.62 -5.82
C PRO A 195 -2.52 -16.27 -5.13
N ASP A 196 -1.44 -15.59 -5.46
CA ASP A 196 -1.02 -14.30 -4.90
C ASP A 196 -0.08 -13.53 -5.84
N ALA A 197 0.43 -12.37 -5.41
CA ALA A 197 1.28 -11.51 -6.22
C ALA A 197 2.71 -12.06 -6.44
N ALA A 198 3.11 -13.13 -5.78
CA ALA A 198 4.41 -13.78 -6.03
C ALA A 198 4.39 -14.67 -7.29
N GLY A 199 3.18 -15.12 -7.73
CA GLY A 199 2.94 -15.93 -8.94
C GLY A 199 2.75 -17.39 -8.66
#